data_3d1c10c1ecc2f03f9598916fa4b6547b
#
_entry.id   3d1c10c1ecc2f03f9598916fa4b6547b
#
_cell.length_a   1.000
_cell.length_b   1.000
_cell.length_c   1.000
_cell.angle_alpha   90.00
_cell.angle_beta   90.00
_cell.angle_gamma   90.00
#
_symmetry.space_group_name_H-M   'P 1'
#
loop_
_entity.id
_entity.type
_entity.pdbx_description
1 polymer ?
#
loop_
_entity_poly.entity_id
_entity_poly.type
_entity_poly.pdbx_seq_one_letter_code
_entity_poly.pdbx_strand_id
1 'polypeptide(L)'
;CGNLNERGHKSEDYRNMEAALNEAIRVAQRQESMDQTLQVLLEFVGKNLEAGRAYIFEKDDHDHDHNTYEWVAKGVLPEKDTLQDLPPEIFAEWYRKFDENQSIVTENLEEMKDVDPKMYEVLVRQNIHSLVVVPLYDDGKVIGFYGVDNPSTRYFEFVSEMLQIMGHFIVSSLKQRNLVRELEVMSYSDPLTTLGNRYAMERYIEQVDHTEPI
;
A
#
# COMPACT_ATOMS: atom_id res chain seq x y z
N CYS A 1 33.04 21.02 15.42
CA CYS A 1 32.31 20.18 16.43
C CYS A 1 30.89 19.86 16.04
N GLY A 2 30.17 20.65 15.19
CA GLY A 2 28.78 20.38 14.80
C GLY A 2 28.60 19.12 13.95
N ASN A 3 29.50 18.86 13.02
CA ASN A 3 29.39 17.81 12.00
C ASN A 3 29.48 16.35 12.54
N LEU A 4 30.08 16.12 13.67
CA LEU A 4 30.16 14.77 14.28
C LEU A 4 28.91 14.41 15.09
N ASN A 5 28.27 15.39 15.70
CA ASN A 5 27.03 15.18 16.47
C ASN A 5 25.83 14.94 15.54
N GLU A 6 25.72 15.66 14.41
CA GLU A 6 24.68 15.46 13.42
C GLU A 6 24.78 14.08 12.75
N ARG A 7 26.02 13.62 12.42
CA ARG A 7 26.24 12.27 11.87
C ARG A 7 25.90 11.16 12.87
N GLY A 8 26.15 11.40 14.16
CA GLY A 8 25.79 10.47 15.23
C GLY A 8 24.27 10.31 15.38
N HIS A 9 23.54 11.42 15.37
CA HIS A 9 22.07 11.40 15.45
C HIS A 9 21.41 10.76 14.22
N LYS A 10 21.87 11.07 13.01
CA LYS A 10 21.38 10.45 11.78
C LYS A 10 21.59 8.93 11.76
N SER A 11 22.73 8.44 12.22
CA SER A 11 23.02 7.00 12.33
C SER A 11 22.15 6.31 13.38
N GLU A 12 21.78 7.00 14.45
CA GLU A 12 20.89 6.47 15.49
C GLU A 12 19.44 6.43 15.00
N ASP A 13 18.97 7.47 14.34
CA ASP A 13 17.64 7.53 13.73
C ASP A 13 17.46 6.43 12.68
N TYR A 14 18.45 6.20 11.83
CA TYR A 14 18.42 5.12 10.84
C TYR A 14 18.31 3.73 11.50
N ARG A 15 19.11 3.44 12.53
CA ARG A 15 19.07 2.15 13.25
C ARG A 15 17.75 1.95 13.99
N ASN A 16 17.22 3.00 14.60
CA ASN A 16 15.92 2.96 15.28
C ASN A 16 14.81 2.65 14.30
N MET A 17 14.86 3.24 13.10
CA MET A 17 13.91 3.02 12.04
C MET A 17 14.01 1.59 11.49
N GLU A 18 15.22 1.07 11.25
CA GLU A 18 15.44 -0.32 10.82
C GLU A 18 14.92 -1.33 11.84
N ALA A 19 15.15 -1.09 13.13
CA ALA A 19 14.61 -1.92 14.20
C ALA A 19 13.07 -1.88 14.25
N ALA A 20 12.48 -0.70 14.09
CA ALA A 20 11.05 -0.52 14.01
C ALA A 20 10.43 -1.25 12.82
N LEU A 21 11.10 -1.23 11.67
CA LEU A 21 10.71 -1.94 10.45
C LEU A 21 10.67 -3.46 10.64
N ASN A 22 11.72 -4.01 11.22
CA ASN A 22 11.81 -5.43 11.51
C ASN A 22 10.72 -5.87 12.51
N GLU A 23 10.39 -5.04 13.48
CA GLU A 23 9.28 -5.30 14.41
C GLU A 23 7.94 -5.25 13.69
N ALA A 24 7.72 -4.28 12.78
CA ALA A 24 6.52 -4.18 11.97
C ALA A 24 6.28 -5.46 11.16
N ILE A 25 7.31 -5.97 10.49
CA ILE A 25 7.23 -7.20 9.71
C ILE A 25 6.87 -8.38 10.61
N ARG A 26 7.49 -8.51 11.77
CA ARG A 26 7.18 -9.59 12.73
C ARG A 26 5.75 -9.55 13.23
N VAL A 27 5.22 -8.36 13.55
CA VAL A 27 3.84 -8.17 13.99
C VAL A 27 2.87 -8.46 12.84
N ALA A 28 3.18 -7.98 11.64
CA ALA A 28 2.38 -8.22 10.45
C ALA A 28 2.28 -9.70 10.10
N GLN A 29 3.36 -10.46 10.20
CA GLN A 29 3.39 -11.91 9.91
C GLN A 29 2.54 -12.76 10.88
N ARG A 30 2.13 -12.23 12.03
CA ARG A 30 1.28 -12.93 13.02
C ARG A 30 -0.21 -12.72 12.79
N GLN A 31 -0.59 -11.93 11.79
CA GLN A 31 -1.99 -11.66 11.49
C GLN A 31 -2.68 -12.87 10.84
N GLU A 32 -4.00 -12.98 11.00
CA GLU A 32 -4.79 -14.12 10.52
C GLU A 32 -4.98 -14.09 8.99
N SER A 33 -4.93 -12.92 8.38
CA SER A 33 -5.09 -12.74 6.93
C SER A 33 -4.04 -11.80 6.34
N MET A 34 -3.81 -11.90 5.02
CA MET A 34 -2.91 -10.97 4.31
C MET A 34 -3.48 -9.55 4.25
N ASP A 35 -4.79 -9.39 4.22
CA ASP A 35 -5.42 -8.07 4.30
C ASP A 35 -5.10 -7.37 5.63
N GLN A 36 -5.19 -8.11 6.75
CA GLN A 36 -4.79 -7.60 8.06
C GLN A 36 -3.28 -7.34 8.14
N THR A 37 -2.46 -8.23 7.57
CA THR A 37 -1.01 -8.07 7.47
C THR A 37 -0.63 -6.75 6.82
N LEU A 38 -1.21 -6.45 5.65
CA LEU A 38 -0.93 -5.22 4.90
C LEU A 38 -1.43 -3.98 5.63
N GLN A 39 -2.61 -4.06 6.26
CA GLN A 39 -3.17 -2.95 7.03
C GLN A 39 -2.32 -2.61 8.27
N VAL A 40 -1.89 -3.61 9.03
CA VAL A 40 -1.00 -3.44 10.19
C VAL A 40 0.34 -2.86 9.77
N LEU A 41 0.88 -3.30 8.63
CA LEU A 41 2.12 -2.81 8.10
C LEU A 41 2.04 -1.32 7.75
N LEU A 42 0.98 -0.89 7.06
CA LEU A 42 0.77 0.53 6.73
C LEU A 42 0.60 1.39 7.98
N GLU A 43 -0.15 0.92 8.96
CA GLU A 43 -0.31 1.62 10.24
C GLU A 43 1.04 1.84 10.92
N PHE A 44 1.88 0.81 10.93
CA PHE A 44 3.20 0.87 11.54
C PHE A 44 4.12 1.86 10.80
N VAL A 45 4.15 1.80 9.47
CA VAL A 45 4.90 2.73 8.63
C VAL A 45 4.44 4.17 8.87
N GLY A 46 3.13 4.40 8.79
CA GLY A 46 2.56 5.74 8.98
C GLY A 46 2.87 6.33 10.34
N LYS A 47 2.73 5.56 11.41
CA LYS A 47 3.02 5.99 12.78
C LYS A 47 4.51 6.27 13.00
N ASN A 48 5.40 5.40 12.54
CA ASN A 48 6.84 5.56 12.76
C ASN A 48 7.45 6.69 11.93
N LEU A 49 6.89 6.98 10.77
CA LEU A 49 7.28 8.11 9.94
C LEU A 49 6.57 9.42 10.32
N GLU A 50 5.68 9.36 11.31
CA GLU A 50 4.82 10.49 11.69
C GLU A 50 4.09 11.07 10.47
N ALA A 51 3.68 10.19 9.56
CA ALA A 51 3.03 10.56 8.32
C ALA A 51 1.55 10.91 8.52
N GLY A 52 0.98 11.67 7.61
CA GLY A 52 -0.45 11.93 7.56
C GLY A 52 -1.23 10.75 7.00
N ARG A 53 -0.65 10.05 6.03
CA ARG A 53 -1.27 8.91 5.35
C ARG A 53 -0.21 7.92 4.88
N ALA A 54 -0.55 6.63 4.86
CA ALA A 54 0.21 5.57 4.20
C ALA A 54 -0.76 4.72 3.37
N TYR A 55 -0.37 4.33 2.15
CA TYR A 55 -1.28 3.70 1.20
C TYR A 55 -0.58 2.75 0.24
N ILE A 56 -1.35 1.79 -0.29
CA ILE A 56 -0.97 0.90 -1.39
C ILE A 56 -1.95 1.09 -2.53
N PHE A 57 -1.43 1.34 -3.72
CA PHE A 57 -2.17 1.31 -4.97
C PHE A 57 -1.79 0.08 -5.76
N GLU A 58 -2.77 -0.61 -6.29
CA GLU A 58 -2.59 -1.76 -7.18
C GLU A 58 -3.19 -1.45 -8.55
N LYS A 59 -2.50 -1.90 -9.58
CA LYS A 59 -2.95 -1.80 -10.96
C LYS A 59 -3.77 -3.03 -11.31
N ASP A 60 -4.89 -2.84 -11.97
CA ASP A 60 -5.71 -3.93 -12.51
C ASP A 60 -5.30 -4.35 -13.93
N ASP A 61 -6.02 -5.32 -14.51
CA ASP A 61 -5.76 -5.84 -15.85
C ASP A 61 -6.04 -4.83 -16.99
N HIS A 62 -6.67 -3.71 -16.68
CA HIS A 62 -6.95 -2.60 -17.61
C HIS A 62 -6.04 -1.40 -17.40
N ASP A 63 -4.97 -1.58 -16.61
CA ASP A 63 -4.03 -0.53 -16.20
C ASP A 63 -4.65 0.59 -15.35
N HIS A 64 -5.82 0.36 -14.75
CA HIS A 64 -6.41 1.29 -13.79
C HIS A 64 -5.85 1.08 -12.39
N ASP A 65 -5.66 2.17 -11.66
CA ASP A 65 -5.12 2.16 -10.31
C ASP A 65 -6.23 2.22 -9.27
N HIS A 66 -6.07 1.41 -8.20
CA HIS A 66 -6.99 1.34 -7.07
C HIS A 66 -6.22 1.51 -5.76
N ASN A 67 -6.66 2.42 -4.89
CA ASN A 67 -6.18 2.49 -3.51
C ASN A 67 -6.74 1.30 -2.72
N THR A 68 -5.98 0.23 -2.61
CA THR A 68 -6.45 -1.02 -2.01
C THR A 68 -6.28 -1.07 -0.49
N TYR A 69 -5.27 -0.39 0.04
CA TYR A 69 -5.03 -0.26 1.47
C TYR A 69 -4.63 1.17 1.83
N GLU A 70 -5.17 1.65 2.92
CA GLU A 70 -4.86 3.00 3.42
C GLU A 70 -4.88 3.01 4.95
N TRP A 71 -3.92 3.69 5.53
CA TRP A 71 -3.93 4.14 6.90
C TRP A 71 -3.86 5.67 6.94
N VAL A 72 -4.62 6.29 7.84
CA VAL A 72 -4.61 7.74 8.03
C VAL A 72 -4.35 8.10 9.50
N ALA A 73 -3.61 9.16 9.71
CA ALA A 73 -3.41 9.73 11.04
C ALA A 73 -4.69 10.36 11.58
N LYS A 74 -4.76 10.56 12.88
CA LYS A 74 -5.90 11.22 13.53
C LYS A 74 -6.12 12.62 12.94
N GLY A 75 -7.32 12.87 12.44
CA GLY A 75 -7.71 14.14 11.85
C GLY A 75 -7.42 14.29 10.36
N VAL A 76 -6.81 13.28 9.74
CA VAL A 76 -6.64 13.22 8.28
C VAL A 76 -7.84 12.50 7.67
N LEU A 77 -8.39 13.04 6.58
CA LEU A 77 -9.51 12.42 5.87
C LEU A 77 -9.01 11.24 5.04
N PRO A 78 -9.69 10.08 5.10
CA PRO A 78 -9.39 8.97 4.23
C PRO A 78 -9.80 9.26 2.78
N GLU A 79 -9.00 8.75 1.84
CA GLU A 79 -9.25 8.90 0.40
C GLU A 79 -9.39 7.55 -0.31
N LYS A 80 -9.31 6.44 0.41
CA LYS A 80 -9.36 5.10 -0.18
C LYS A 80 -10.59 4.90 -1.07
N ASP A 81 -11.77 5.27 -0.59
CA ASP A 81 -13.03 5.03 -1.31
C ASP A 81 -13.22 5.95 -2.52
N THR A 82 -12.55 7.10 -2.54
CA THR A 82 -12.60 8.07 -3.65
C THR A 82 -11.54 7.81 -4.71
N LEU A 83 -10.45 7.12 -4.37
CA LEU A 83 -9.33 6.83 -5.25
C LEU A 83 -9.41 5.38 -5.79
N GLN A 84 -10.46 5.11 -6.52
CA GLN A 84 -10.75 3.82 -7.16
C GLN A 84 -10.94 4.00 -8.66
N ASP A 85 -10.60 2.97 -9.45
CA ASP A 85 -10.78 2.93 -10.90
C ASP A 85 -10.15 4.14 -11.61
N LEU A 86 -8.94 4.51 -11.19
CA LEU A 86 -8.25 5.67 -11.72
C LEU A 86 -7.59 5.31 -13.06
N PRO A 87 -7.92 6.06 -14.14
CA PRO A 87 -7.37 5.75 -15.46
C PRO A 87 -5.85 5.99 -15.52
N PRO A 88 -5.14 5.30 -16.44
CA PRO A 88 -3.67 5.33 -16.52
C PRO A 88 -3.05 6.72 -16.64
N GLU A 89 -3.79 7.68 -17.19
CA GLU A 89 -3.32 9.04 -17.41
C GLU A 89 -3.06 9.81 -16.12
N ILE A 90 -3.69 9.41 -15.01
CA ILE A 90 -3.57 10.10 -13.70
C ILE A 90 -2.13 9.99 -13.19
N PHE A 91 -1.54 8.80 -13.24
CA PHE A 91 -0.20 8.53 -12.72
C PHE A 91 0.84 8.25 -13.82
N ALA A 92 0.56 8.63 -15.08
CA ALA A 92 1.43 8.32 -16.22
C ALA A 92 2.88 8.77 -16.01
N GLU A 93 3.10 9.99 -15.50
CA GLU A 93 4.44 10.51 -15.21
C GLU A 93 5.14 9.77 -14.06
N TRP A 94 4.38 9.27 -13.08
CA TRP A 94 4.92 8.45 -12.01
C TRP A 94 5.37 7.08 -12.54
N TYR A 95 4.53 6.43 -13.32
CA TYR A 95 4.87 5.14 -13.94
C TYR A 95 6.08 5.24 -14.87
N ARG A 96 6.21 6.35 -15.63
CA ARG A 96 7.42 6.59 -16.43
C ARG A 96 8.70 6.61 -15.56
N LYS A 97 8.66 7.24 -14.40
CA LYS A 97 9.79 7.24 -13.45
C LYS A 97 9.99 5.85 -12.82
N PHE A 98 8.93 5.14 -12.51
CA PHE A 98 9.01 3.77 -11.97
C PHE A 98 9.67 2.82 -12.97
N ASP A 99 9.38 2.93 -14.25
CA ASP A 99 10.02 2.14 -15.32
C ASP A 99 11.53 2.43 -15.43
N GLU A 100 11.96 3.60 -14.99
CA GLU A 100 13.37 4.00 -14.87
C GLU A 100 13.99 3.62 -13.49
N ASN A 101 13.30 2.82 -12.68
CA ASN A 101 13.67 2.47 -11.30
C ASN A 101 13.81 3.67 -10.36
N GLN A 102 13.04 4.72 -10.59
CA GLN A 102 13.04 5.92 -9.75
C GLN A 102 11.82 5.93 -8.83
N SER A 103 12.03 6.39 -7.60
CA SER A 103 10.94 6.72 -6.67
C SER A 103 10.48 8.16 -6.86
N ILE A 104 9.26 8.47 -6.42
CA ILE A 104 8.78 9.83 -6.32
C ILE A 104 9.14 10.35 -4.93
N VAL A 105 9.97 11.38 -4.87
CA VAL A 105 10.36 12.03 -3.62
C VAL A 105 10.11 13.52 -3.78
N THR A 106 9.17 14.05 -3.03
CA THR A 106 8.78 15.46 -3.05
C THR A 106 8.77 16.00 -1.62
N GLU A 107 9.80 16.74 -1.27
CA GLU A 107 9.92 17.39 0.05
C GLU A 107 9.03 18.64 0.15
N ASN A 108 8.87 19.33 -0.95
CA ASN A 108 8.05 20.52 -1.06
C ASN A 108 7.19 20.43 -2.31
N LEU A 109 5.88 20.27 -2.11
CA LEU A 109 4.94 20.12 -3.22
C LEU A 109 4.91 21.31 -4.17
N GLU A 110 5.26 22.52 -3.72
CA GLU A 110 5.30 23.72 -4.57
C GLU A 110 6.25 23.57 -5.76
N GLU A 111 7.29 22.74 -5.65
CA GLU A 111 8.24 22.45 -6.74
C GLU A 111 7.59 21.66 -7.89
N MET A 112 6.49 20.96 -7.61
CA MET A 112 5.74 20.18 -8.60
C MET A 112 4.83 21.06 -9.46
N LYS A 113 4.49 22.26 -9.02
CA LYS A 113 3.50 23.14 -9.65
C LYS A 113 3.79 23.44 -11.12
N ASP A 114 5.06 23.61 -11.46
CA ASP A 114 5.49 23.91 -12.83
C ASP A 114 5.82 22.64 -13.64
N VAL A 115 6.10 21.52 -12.96
CA VAL A 115 6.51 20.25 -13.58
C VAL A 115 5.30 19.38 -13.93
N ASP A 116 4.36 19.26 -12.99
CA ASP A 116 3.10 18.52 -13.15
C ASP A 116 1.96 19.26 -12.45
N PRO A 117 1.42 20.32 -13.08
CA PRO A 117 0.37 21.14 -12.49
C PRO A 117 -0.92 20.38 -12.21
N LYS A 118 -1.24 19.33 -12.97
CA LYS A 118 -2.43 18.51 -12.75
C LYS A 118 -2.30 17.70 -11.48
N MET A 119 -1.18 17.01 -11.30
CA MET A 119 -0.91 16.26 -10.08
C MET A 119 -0.78 17.17 -8.88
N TYR A 120 -0.13 18.33 -9.03
CA TYR A 120 -0.06 19.35 -7.99
C TYR A 120 -1.45 19.74 -7.46
N GLU A 121 -2.42 20.04 -8.34
CA GLU A 121 -3.79 20.38 -7.92
C GLU A 121 -4.48 19.23 -7.18
N VAL A 122 -4.29 17.99 -7.61
CA VAL A 122 -4.86 16.80 -6.95
C VAL A 122 -4.31 16.64 -5.54
N LEU A 123 -3.00 16.78 -5.37
CA LEU A 123 -2.33 16.61 -4.09
C LEU A 123 -2.61 17.74 -3.11
N VAL A 124 -2.66 18.99 -3.58
CA VAL A 124 -3.01 20.17 -2.75
C VAL A 124 -4.42 20.03 -2.17
N ARG A 125 -5.39 19.57 -2.96
CA ARG A 125 -6.78 19.37 -2.49
C ARG A 125 -6.87 18.35 -1.35
N GLN A 126 -5.95 17.41 -1.31
CA GLN A 126 -5.84 16.40 -0.25
C GLN A 126 -4.99 16.87 0.93
N ASN A 127 -4.59 18.14 0.94
CA ASN A 127 -3.75 18.75 1.98
C ASN A 127 -2.35 18.07 2.09
N ILE A 128 -1.82 17.61 0.96
CA ILE A 128 -0.48 17.02 0.86
C ILE A 128 0.52 18.15 0.60
N HIS A 129 1.61 18.15 1.36
CA HIS A 129 2.70 19.13 1.24
C HIS A 129 4.03 18.48 0.85
N SER A 130 4.16 17.21 1.19
CA SER A 130 5.31 16.36 0.85
C SER A 130 4.85 14.92 0.70
N LEU A 131 5.59 14.13 -0.06
CA LEU A 131 5.29 12.71 -0.23
C LEU A 131 6.53 11.92 -0.66
N VAL A 132 6.50 10.63 -0.34
CA VAL A 132 7.46 9.66 -0.86
C VAL A 132 6.69 8.44 -1.33
N VAL A 133 6.86 8.09 -2.61
CA VAL A 133 6.19 6.96 -3.25
C VAL A 133 7.22 6.08 -3.95
N VAL A 134 7.11 4.78 -3.73
CA VAL A 134 7.98 3.78 -4.33
C VAL A 134 7.17 2.79 -5.15
N PRO A 135 7.70 2.33 -6.30
CA PRO A 135 7.05 1.30 -7.11
C PRO A 135 7.06 -0.06 -6.43
N LEU A 136 6.06 -0.86 -6.73
CA LEU A 136 5.97 -2.27 -6.38
C LEU A 136 6.26 -3.11 -7.63
N TYR A 137 7.33 -3.90 -7.60
CA TYR A 137 7.76 -4.75 -8.72
C TYR A 137 7.43 -6.21 -8.46
N ASP A 138 6.83 -6.86 -9.45
CA ASP A 138 6.72 -8.31 -9.56
C ASP A 138 7.32 -8.78 -10.88
N ASP A 139 8.34 -9.62 -10.82
CA ASP A 139 9.08 -10.14 -11.97
C ASP A 139 9.51 -9.04 -12.97
N GLY A 140 9.97 -7.90 -12.43
CA GLY A 140 10.45 -6.75 -13.22
C GLY A 140 9.35 -5.86 -13.81
N LYS A 141 8.08 -6.14 -13.53
CA LYS A 141 6.94 -5.29 -13.91
C LYS A 141 6.45 -4.49 -12.70
N VAL A 142 6.06 -3.25 -12.95
CA VAL A 142 5.40 -2.43 -11.94
C VAL A 142 3.94 -2.86 -11.83
N ILE A 143 3.55 -3.41 -10.67
CA ILE A 143 2.18 -3.87 -10.38
C ILE A 143 1.37 -2.84 -9.60
N GLY A 144 1.97 -1.75 -9.21
CA GLY A 144 1.39 -0.68 -8.42
C GLY A 144 2.49 0.10 -7.71
N PHE A 145 2.09 0.83 -6.70
CA PHE A 145 3.01 1.60 -5.88
C PHE A 145 2.49 1.72 -4.44
N TYR A 146 3.38 2.10 -3.54
CA TYR A 146 2.96 2.46 -2.21
C TYR A 146 3.76 3.64 -1.68
N GLY A 147 3.21 4.36 -0.72
CA GLY A 147 3.86 5.56 -0.26
C GLY A 147 3.27 6.13 1.01
N VAL A 148 3.83 7.27 1.39
CA VAL A 148 3.43 8.08 2.54
C VAL A 148 3.28 9.54 2.15
N ASP A 149 2.25 10.19 2.69
CA ASP A 149 2.02 11.62 2.58
C ASP A 149 2.41 12.32 3.86
N ASN A 150 3.04 13.47 3.73
CA ASN A 150 3.47 14.33 4.83
C ASN A 150 4.27 13.58 5.91
N PRO A 151 5.29 12.77 5.57
CA PRO A 151 6.16 12.19 6.57
C PRO A 151 6.94 13.30 7.29
N SER A 152 7.35 13.04 8.53
CA SER A 152 8.19 13.97 9.27
C SER A 152 9.49 14.26 8.52
N THR A 153 9.87 15.52 8.43
CA THR A 153 11.10 15.96 7.74
C THR A 153 12.36 15.33 8.31
N ARG A 154 12.32 14.90 9.57
CA ARG A 154 13.39 14.20 10.26
C ARG A 154 13.84 12.93 9.55
N TYR A 155 12.90 12.23 8.90
CA TYR A 155 13.15 10.91 8.30
C TYR A 155 13.34 10.97 6.78
N PHE A 156 13.15 12.14 6.15
CA PHE A 156 13.03 12.27 4.70
C PHE A 156 14.22 11.67 3.91
N GLU A 157 15.44 11.76 4.44
CA GLU A 157 16.63 11.23 3.77
C GLU A 157 16.61 9.71 3.56
N PHE A 158 15.91 8.96 4.42
CA PHE A 158 15.90 7.48 4.33
C PHE A 158 14.54 6.88 4.10
N VAL A 159 13.48 7.69 4.02
CA VAL A 159 12.11 7.17 3.81
C VAL A 159 12.04 6.35 2.53
N SER A 160 12.57 6.86 1.42
CA SER A 160 12.54 6.17 0.13
C SER A 160 13.22 4.81 0.17
N GLU A 161 14.42 4.72 0.73
CA GLU A 161 15.17 3.47 0.85
C GLU A 161 14.44 2.44 1.72
N MET A 162 13.90 2.89 2.84
CA MET A 162 13.11 2.04 3.73
C MET A 162 11.83 1.53 3.10
N LEU A 163 11.10 2.41 2.39
CA LEU A 163 9.92 1.99 1.67
C LEU A 163 10.27 0.98 0.58
N GLN A 164 11.39 1.11 -0.11
CA GLN A 164 11.85 0.13 -1.10
C GLN A 164 12.10 -1.25 -0.47
N ILE A 165 12.75 -1.32 0.69
CA ILE A 165 12.98 -2.57 1.41
C ILE A 165 11.65 -3.24 1.77
N MET A 166 10.69 -2.48 2.31
CA MET A 166 9.37 -2.99 2.66
C MET A 166 8.55 -3.37 1.43
N GLY A 167 8.79 -2.74 0.30
CA GLY A 167 8.08 -3.03 -0.95
C GLY A 167 8.16 -4.50 -1.34
N HIS A 168 9.29 -5.16 -1.12
CA HIS A 168 9.45 -6.61 -1.37
C HIS A 168 8.51 -7.45 -0.50
N PHE A 169 8.37 -7.08 0.78
CA PHE A 169 7.45 -7.78 1.68
C PHE A 169 5.98 -7.53 1.31
N ILE A 170 5.65 -6.30 0.93
CA ILE A 170 4.30 -5.94 0.45
C ILE A 170 3.95 -6.75 -0.80
N VAL A 171 4.83 -6.82 -1.81
CA VAL A 171 4.59 -7.60 -3.04
C VAL A 171 4.37 -9.07 -2.72
N SER A 172 5.21 -9.67 -1.87
CA SER A 172 5.05 -11.05 -1.42
C SER A 172 3.68 -11.28 -0.76
N SER A 173 3.25 -10.36 0.09
CA SER A 173 1.96 -10.45 0.78
C SER A 173 0.78 -10.29 -0.18
N LEU A 174 0.87 -9.38 -1.16
CA LEU A 174 -0.13 -9.21 -2.22
C LEU A 174 -0.27 -10.47 -3.08
N LYS A 175 0.85 -11.08 -3.49
CA LYS A 175 0.86 -12.34 -4.25
C LYS A 175 0.21 -13.47 -3.45
N GLN A 176 0.55 -13.62 -2.18
CA GLN A 176 -0.04 -14.63 -1.32
C GLN A 176 -1.55 -14.42 -1.14
N ARG A 177 -2.00 -13.18 -0.94
CA ARG A 177 -3.42 -12.81 -0.87
C ARG A 177 -4.17 -13.22 -2.15
N ASN A 178 -3.60 -12.87 -3.32
CA ASN A 178 -4.23 -13.18 -4.60
C ASN A 178 -4.33 -14.68 -4.83
N LEU A 179 -3.28 -15.45 -4.50
CA LEU A 179 -3.30 -16.90 -4.61
C LEU A 179 -4.38 -17.54 -3.72
N VAL A 180 -4.54 -17.05 -2.49
CA VAL A 180 -5.60 -17.54 -1.58
C VAL A 180 -6.98 -17.25 -2.18
N ARG A 181 -7.21 -16.03 -2.69
CA ARG A 181 -8.48 -15.66 -3.33
C ARG A 181 -8.79 -16.52 -4.56
N GLU A 182 -7.80 -16.82 -5.39
CA GLU A 182 -7.95 -17.72 -6.55
C GLU A 182 -8.33 -19.14 -6.12
N LEU A 183 -7.67 -19.67 -5.09
CA LEU A 183 -7.98 -21.00 -4.54
C LEU A 183 -9.38 -21.04 -3.95
N GLU A 184 -9.83 -20.01 -3.27
CA GLU A 184 -11.20 -19.91 -2.76
C GLU A 184 -12.22 -19.94 -3.92
N VAL A 185 -12.02 -19.14 -4.96
CA VAL A 185 -12.90 -19.15 -6.15
C VAL A 185 -12.94 -20.54 -6.79
N MET A 186 -11.80 -21.20 -6.97
CA MET A 186 -11.73 -22.56 -7.53
C MET A 186 -12.44 -23.58 -6.63
N SER A 187 -12.37 -23.41 -5.32
CA SER A 187 -13.01 -24.33 -4.36
C SER A 187 -14.55 -24.19 -4.36
N TYR A 188 -15.09 -23.03 -4.72
CA TYR A 188 -16.55 -22.82 -4.83
C TYR A 188 -17.13 -23.21 -6.18
N SER A 189 -16.30 -23.45 -7.21
CA SER A 189 -16.72 -23.82 -8.56
C SER A 189 -16.16 -25.20 -8.91
N ASP A 190 -17.02 -26.19 -9.13
CA ASP A 190 -16.62 -27.46 -9.72
C ASP A 190 -16.79 -27.39 -11.24
N PRO A 191 -15.70 -27.36 -12.03
CA PRO A 191 -15.79 -27.24 -13.48
C PRO A 191 -16.38 -28.45 -14.17
N LEU A 192 -16.53 -29.59 -13.48
CA LEU A 192 -17.06 -30.84 -14.07
C LEU A 192 -18.56 -30.99 -13.91
N THR A 193 -19.20 -30.36 -12.94
CA THR A 193 -20.62 -30.59 -12.64
C THR A 193 -21.54 -29.41 -12.90
N THR A 194 -21.03 -28.22 -13.17
CA THR A 194 -21.80 -26.94 -13.22
C THR A 194 -22.68 -26.69 -11.98
N LEU A 195 -22.62 -27.59 -11.01
CA LEU A 195 -23.22 -27.46 -9.68
C LEU A 195 -22.12 -27.00 -8.74
N GLY A 196 -22.44 -26.05 -7.87
CA GLY A 196 -21.50 -25.61 -6.84
C GLY A 196 -20.92 -26.81 -6.08
N ASN A 197 -19.66 -26.70 -5.66
CA ASN A 197 -18.99 -27.78 -4.96
C ASN A 197 -19.71 -28.10 -3.63
N ARG A 198 -19.25 -29.16 -2.95
CA ARG A 198 -19.83 -29.65 -1.70
C ARG A 198 -20.07 -28.54 -0.65
N TYR A 199 -19.20 -27.51 -0.59
CA TYR A 199 -19.34 -26.37 0.32
C TYR A 199 -20.52 -25.47 -0.04
N ALA A 200 -20.77 -25.20 -1.33
CA ALA A 200 -21.93 -24.43 -1.76
C ALA A 200 -23.23 -25.20 -1.44
N MET A 201 -23.19 -26.53 -1.57
CA MET A 201 -24.31 -27.41 -1.27
C MET A 201 -24.59 -27.49 0.23
N GLU A 202 -23.57 -27.58 1.08
CA GLU A 202 -23.71 -27.57 2.53
C GLU A 202 -24.29 -26.24 3.03
N ARG A 203 -23.85 -25.11 2.52
CA ARG A 203 -24.44 -23.79 2.83
C ARG A 203 -25.90 -23.65 2.38
N TYR A 204 -26.24 -24.23 1.25
CA TYR A 204 -27.62 -24.22 0.76
C TYR A 204 -28.54 -25.05 1.67
N ILE A 205 -28.08 -26.21 2.13
CA ILE A 205 -28.79 -27.09 3.07
C ILE A 205 -28.98 -26.38 4.43
N GLU A 206 -27.95 -25.73 4.97
CA GLU A 206 -28.06 -24.95 6.22
C GLU A 206 -29.08 -23.78 6.11
N GLN A 207 -29.20 -23.15 4.97
CA GLN A 207 -30.17 -22.08 4.74
C GLN A 207 -31.60 -22.59 4.59
N VAL A 208 -31.79 -23.80 4.05
CA VAL A 208 -33.14 -24.41 3.85
C VAL A 208 -33.68 -24.98 5.17
N ASP A 209 -32.81 -25.51 6.04
CA ASP A 209 -33.22 -26.09 7.34
C ASP A 209 -33.73 -25.02 8.36
N HIS A 210 -33.47 -23.73 8.08
CA HIS A 210 -33.99 -22.63 8.92
C HIS A 210 -35.29 -21.99 8.42
N THR A 211 -35.93 -22.53 7.38
CA THR A 211 -37.14 -21.97 6.77
C THR A 211 -38.39 -22.87 6.88
N GLU A 212 -38.47 -23.81 7.80
CA GLU A 212 -39.73 -24.49 8.09
C GLU A 212 -40.63 -23.63 9.00
N PRO A 213 -41.86 -23.29 8.56
CA PRO A 213 -42.81 -22.59 9.38
C PRO A 213 -43.51 -23.53 10.34
N ILE A 214 -43.76 -23.04 11.53
CA ILE A 214 -44.66 -23.60 12.53
C ILE A 214 -46.10 -23.63 12.02
#